data_d8a41b5b1d2f1f952b63201a9c821e34
#
_entry.id   d8a41b5b1d2f1f952b63201a9c821e34
#
_cell.length_a   1.000
_cell.length_b   1.000
_cell.length_c   1.000
_cell.angle_alpha   90.00
_cell.angle_beta   90.00
_cell.angle_gamma   90.00
#
_symmetry.space_group_name_H-M   'P 1'
#
loop_
_entity.id
_entity.type
_entity.pdbx_description
1 polymer ?
#
loop_
_entity_poly.entity_id
_entity_poly.type
_entity_poly.pdbx_seq_one_letter_code
_entity_poly.pdbx_strand_id
1 'polypeptide(L)'
;MLNEDYAKGMSMTKDASRKSYVYGPLMYDFFNKYLLSEKAASPKTADAYRYSLIAFGKFIEKQGIALDQIKFEDLTVEFFEEFLSDLEQMGNSIATRNQRQAALNSYFKYVANRLPELRAHFYQLTSQPLKKAAPKEISYVKAEGLAILLSIPDQSKLIGIRDLAMMVLMATIGLRVSELISIRLQDLNFETPCSISIHGKGSKERKVNLPDRVVSILSSYLRAADLSLDRNGSILLFSNEQGVKFCRQNINHMVEHYGKLAREYLAIHNLDSALIPERLTPHMLRHSAAMNLIALSSISLEQVQLMLGLESLQATEIYAKAYEASEQQARAAMDRVVSQFNLESWSKTGEQEGDGESKQISALDRLRMLNFKDPEEVTDKIIGLSASKKRRKA
;
A
#
# COMPACT_ATOMS: atom_id res chain seq x y z
N MET A 1 0.20 -18.32 -15.16
CA MET A 1 -0.49 -19.28 -16.05
C MET A 1 -1.73 -19.78 -15.32
N LEU A 2 -2.84 -19.05 -15.38
CA LEU A 2 -4.15 -19.52 -14.90
C LEU A 2 -4.92 -19.91 -16.15
N ASN A 3 -5.09 -21.19 -16.24
CA ASN A 3 -5.81 -21.99 -17.20
C ASN A 3 -6.57 -21.23 -18.30
N GLU A 4 -5.94 -21.12 -19.44
CA GLU A 4 -6.60 -20.89 -20.72
C GLU A 4 -7.70 -21.95 -20.97
N ASP A 5 -7.63 -23.10 -20.29
CA ASP A 5 -8.61 -24.18 -20.40
C ASP A 5 -9.97 -23.83 -19.79
N TYR A 6 -10.02 -23.00 -18.71
CA TYR A 6 -11.29 -22.51 -18.17
C TYR A 6 -11.96 -21.45 -19.07
N ALA A 7 -11.16 -20.65 -19.77
CA ALA A 7 -11.68 -19.68 -20.75
C ALA A 7 -12.12 -20.37 -22.05
N LYS A 8 -11.51 -21.50 -22.40
CA LYS A 8 -11.91 -22.32 -23.56
C LYS A 8 -13.09 -23.23 -23.28
N GLY A 9 -13.29 -23.68 -22.01
CA GLY A 9 -14.45 -24.50 -21.61
C GLY A 9 -15.76 -23.69 -21.48
N MET A 10 -15.67 -22.38 -21.20
CA MET A 10 -16.80 -21.46 -21.31
C MET A 10 -16.95 -21.04 -22.77
N SER A 11 -17.53 -21.87 -23.61
CA SER A 11 -18.08 -21.45 -24.89
C SER A 11 -19.16 -20.39 -24.62
N MET A 12 -18.74 -19.12 -24.57
CA MET A 12 -19.66 -17.97 -24.49
C MET A 12 -20.42 -17.90 -25.80
N THR A 13 -21.49 -18.71 -25.91
CA THR A 13 -22.31 -18.75 -27.11
C THR A 13 -23.04 -17.43 -27.28
N LYS A 14 -22.94 -16.84 -28.47
CA LYS A 14 -23.72 -15.68 -28.89
C LYS A 14 -25.19 -16.04 -29.20
N ASP A 15 -25.61 -17.23 -28.85
CA ASP A 15 -26.93 -17.71 -29.16
C ASP A 15 -28.00 -16.91 -28.40
N ALA A 16 -28.80 -16.17 -29.12
CA ALA A 16 -29.84 -15.30 -28.60
C ALA A 16 -30.95 -16.07 -27.84
N SER A 17 -31.10 -17.38 -28.09
CA SER A 17 -32.06 -18.25 -27.39
C SER A 17 -31.70 -18.47 -25.91
N ARG A 18 -30.44 -18.18 -25.51
CA ARG A 18 -29.92 -18.40 -24.15
C ARG A 18 -29.82 -17.11 -23.31
N LYS A 19 -30.59 -16.07 -23.61
CA LYS A 19 -30.53 -14.78 -22.88
C LYS A 19 -30.86 -14.91 -21.39
N SER A 20 -31.68 -15.85 -20.97
CA SER A 20 -32.04 -16.09 -19.56
C SER A 20 -31.00 -16.89 -18.77
N TYR A 21 -29.95 -17.39 -19.40
CA TYR A 21 -28.90 -18.12 -18.70
C TYR A 21 -27.84 -17.23 -18.08
N VAL A 22 -27.42 -17.54 -16.85
CA VAL A 22 -26.42 -16.76 -16.08
C VAL A 22 -25.10 -16.67 -16.83
N TYR A 23 -24.65 -17.80 -17.41
CA TYR A 23 -23.42 -17.91 -18.20
C TYR A 23 -23.75 -17.94 -19.70
N GLY A 24 -24.47 -16.92 -20.14
CA GLY A 24 -24.98 -16.81 -21.51
C GLY A 24 -24.47 -15.56 -22.25
N PRO A 25 -25.15 -15.16 -23.34
CA PRO A 25 -24.79 -14.02 -24.16
C PRO A 25 -24.69 -12.70 -23.39
N LEU A 26 -25.52 -12.50 -22.36
CA LEU A 26 -25.49 -11.28 -21.53
C LEU A 26 -24.19 -11.15 -20.74
N MET A 27 -23.56 -12.25 -20.31
CA MET A 27 -22.26 -12.20 -19.66
C MET A 27 -21.16 -11.79 -20.65
N TYR A 28 -21.18 -12.31 -21.86
CA TYR A 28 -20.26 -11.90 -22.92
C TYR A 28 -20.38 -10.39 -23.21
N ASP A 29 -21.59 -9.90 -23.37
CA ASP A 29 -21.84 -8.47 -23.61
C ASP A 29 -21.48 -7.60 -22.40
N PHE A 30 -21.68 -8.11 -21.17
CA PHE A 30 -21.26 -7.42 -19.96
C PHE A 30 -19.76 -7.15 -19.93
N PHE A 31 -18.94 -8.15 -20.26
CA PHE A 31 -17.49 -7.97 -20.27
C PHE A 31 -17.00 -7.14 -21.45
N ASN A 32 -17.46 -7.46 -22.67
CA ASN A 32 -16.86 -6.90 -23.88
C ASN A 32 -17.47 -5.57 -24.31
N LYS A 33 -18.74 -5.32 -24.03
CA LYS A 33 -19.42 -4.07 -24.37
C LYS A 33 -19.55 -3.15 -23.17
N TYR A 34 -20.21 -3.61 -22.10
CA TYR A 34 -20.54 -2.75 -20.98
C TYR A 34 -19.32 -2.35 -20.15
N LEU A 35 -18.53 -3.31 -19.65
CA LEU A 35 -17.40 -2.98 -18.78
C LEU A 35 -16.28 -2.25 -19.50
N LEU A 36 -15.88 -2.72 -20.66
CA LEU A 36 -14.73 -2.20 -21.37
C LEU A 36 -15.07 -0.94 -22.17
N SER A 37 -16.21 -0.93 -22.89
CA SER A 37 -16.55 0.17 -23.79
C SER A 37 -17.44 1.23 -23.13
N GLU A 38 -18.58 0.85 -22.53
CA GLU A 38 -19.53 1.82 -21.97
C GLU A 38 -19.05 2.37 -20.61
N LYS A 39 -18.55 1.52 -19.71
CA LYS A 39 -18.11 1.89 -18.37
C LYS A 39 -16.63 2.29 -18.31
N ALA A 40 -15.88 2.10 -19.39
CA ALA A 40 -14.44 2.35 -19.49
C ALA A 40 -13.66 1.78 -18.27
N ALA A 41 -14.09 0.61 -17.79
CA ALA A 41 -13.46 -0.02 -16.64
C ALA A 41 -12.03 -0.42 -16.97
N SER A 42 -11.13 -0.29 -15.98
CA SER A 42 -9.74 -0.72 -16.19
C SER A 42 -9.68 -2.23 -16.43
N PRO A 43 -8.69 -2.74 -17.21
CA PRO A 43 -8.49 -4.18 -17.39
C PRO A 43 -8.45 -4.95 -16.08
N LYS A 44 -7.82 -4.38 -15.04
CA LYS A 44 -7.79 -4.99 -13.70
C LYS A 44 -9.16 -5.08 -13.03
N THR A 45 -10.02 -4.10 -13.26
CA THR A 45 -11.40 -4.15 -12.75
C THR A 45 -12.18 -5.25 -13.47
N ALA A 46 -12.03 -5.36 -14.79
CA ALA A 46 -12.63 -6.43 -15.57
C ALA A 46 -12.15 -7.82 -15.13
N ASP A 47 -10.85 -7.97 -14.85
CA ASP A 47 -10.28 -9.21 -14.31
C ASP A 47 -10.83 -9.56 -12.92
N ALA A 48 -10.94 -8.58 -12.02
CA ALA A 48 -11.52 -8.80 -10.69
C ALA A 48 -12.99 -9.27 -10.79
N TYR A 49 -13.75 -8.72 -11.74
CA TYR A 49 -15.12 -9.15 -12.00
C TYR A 49 -15.17 -10.55 -12.61
N ARG A 50 -14.26 -10.86 -13.55
CA ARG A 50 -14.12 -12.19 -14.14
C ARG A 50 -13.83 -13.25 -13.09
N TYR A 51 -12.85 -12.99 -12.19
CA TYR A 51 -12.56 -13.93 -11.08
C TYR A 51 -13.73 -14.10 -10.12
N SER A 52 -14.54 -13.06 -9.92
CA SER A 52 -15.73 -13.16 -9.07
C SER A 52 -16.81 -14.07 -9.69
N LEU A 53 -17.04 -13.93 -11.00
CA LEU A 53 -17.97 -14.77 -11.74
C LEU A 53 -17.46 -16.23 -11.88
N ILE A 54 -16.15 -16.43 -12.04
CA ILE A 54 -15.54 -17.77 -12.00
C ILE A 54 -15.75 -18.42 -10.63
N ALA A 55 -15.57 -17.67 -9.54
CA ALA A 55 -15.80 -18.19 -8.19
C ALA A 55 -17.27 -18.58 -7.98
N PHE A 56 -18.20 -17.79 -8.51
CA PHE A 56 -19.62 -18.08 -8.47
C PHE A 56 -19.95 -19.32 -9.32
N GLY A 57 -19.36 -19.46 -10.50
CA GLY A 57 -19.51 -20.65 -11.33
C GLY A 57 -19.04 -21.93 -10.64
N LYS A 58 -17.88 -21.89 -9.99
CA LYS A 58 -17.38 -23.04 -9.21
C LYS A 58 -18.31 -23.44 -8.07
N PHE A 59 -18.95 -22.46 -7.42
CA PHE A 59 -19.96 -22.73 -6.39
C PHE A 59 -21.19 -23.43 -6.99
N ILE A 60 -21.70 -22.96 -8.14
CA ILE A 60 -22.81 -23.56 -8.84
C ILE A 60 -22.52 -25.02 -9.24
N GLU A 61 -21.33 -25.27 -9.81
CA GLU A 61 -20.88 -26.64 -10.15
C GLU A 61 -20.78 -27.53 -8.90
N LYS A 62 -20.35 -27.01 -7.77
CA LYS A 62 -20.30 -27.70 -6.47
C LYS A 62 -21.70 -28.11 -5.99
N GLN A 63 -22.73 -27.35 -6.34
CA GLN A 63 -24.15 -27.71 -6.09
C GLN A 63 -24.71 -28.73 -7.09
N GLY A 64 -23.88 -29.25 -8.00
CA GLY A 64 -24.29 -30.23 -9.01
C GLY A 64 -25.03 -29.63 -10.21
N ILE A 65 -25.02 -28.30 -10.38
CA ILE A 65 -25.72 -27.61 -11.47
C ILE A 65 -24.72 -27.29 -12.58
N ALA A 66 -25.02 -27.68 -13.80
CA ALA A 66 -24.21 -27.34 -14.95
C ALA A 66 -24.36 -25.85 -15.32
N LEU A 67 -23.25 -25.18 -15.65
CA LEU A 67 -23.21 -23.73 -15.91
C LEU A 67 -24.05 -23.31 -17.12
N ASP A 68 -24.24 -24.20 -18.06
CA ASP A 68 -25.07 -23.98 -19.26
C ASP A 68 -26.58 -24.23 -19.04
N GLN A 69 -26.97 -24.66 -17.84
CA GLN A 69 -28.35 -24.94 -17.47
C GLN A 69 -28.95 -23.94 -16.48
N ILE A 70 -28.10 -23.26 -15.69
CA ILE A 70 -28.59 -22.33 -14.68
C ILE A 70 -29.13 -21.04 -15.29
N LYS A 71 -30.40 -20.75 -14.99
CA LYS A 71 -31.09 -19.52 -15.41
C LYS A 71 -31.05 -18.46 -14.32
N PHE A 72 -31.33 -17.22 -14.69
CA PHE A 72 -31.39 -16.12 -13.73
C PHE A 72 -32.53 -16.32 -12.70
N GLU A 73 -33.64 -16.95 -13.11
CA GLU A 73 -34.78 -17.23 -12.25
C GLU A 73 -34.46 -18.25 -11.15
N ASP A 74 -33.45 -19.10 -11.37
CA ASP A 74 -33.01 -20.12 -10.40
C ASP A 74 -32.17 -19.52 -9.25
N LEU A 75 -31.73 -18.27 -9.38
CA LEU A 75 -30.90 -17.59 -8.40
C LEU A 75 -31.77 -16.99 -7.29
N THR A 76 -32.06 -17.75 -6.23
CA THR A 76 -32.77 -17.22 -5.07
C THR A 76 -31.84 -16.39 -4.15
N VAL A 77 -32.41 -15.63 -3.23
CA VAL A 77 -31.65 -14.90 -2.20
C VAL A 77 -30.83 -15.88 -1.36
N GLU A 78 -31.46 -17.00 -0.97
CA GLU A 78 -30.84 -18.05 -0.16
C GLU A 78 -29.64 -18.66 -0.90
N PHE A 79 -29.78 -18.97 -2.19
CA PHE A 79 -28.69 -19.48 -3.01
C PHE A 79 -27.50 -18.51 -3.08
N PHE A 80 -27.80 -17.21 -3.16
CA PHE A 80 -26.77 -16.18 -3.16
C PHE A 80 -26.09 -16.03 -1.79
N GLU A 81 -26.84 -16.13 -0.71
CA GLU A 81 -26.31 -16.10 0.67
C GLU A 81 -25.45 -17.35 0.96
N GLU A 82 -25.83 -18.51 0.48
CA GLU A 82 -25.02 -19.74 0.55
C GLU A 82 -23.67 -19.54 -0.16
N PHE A 83 -23.66 -18.95 -1.36
CA PHE A 83 -22.42 -18.61 -2.05
C PHE A 83 -21.54 -17.70 -1.22
N LEU A 84 -22.10 -16.65 -0.63
CA LEU A 84 -21.35 -15.70 0.19
C LEU A 84 -20.81 -16.37 1.47
N SER A 85 -21.53 -17.32 2.04
CA SER A 85 -21.09 -18.14 3.17
C SER A 85 -19.97 -19.12 2.77
N ASP A 86 -20.10 -19.79 1.63
CA ASP A 86 -19.08 -20.69 1.08
C ASP A 86 -17.74 -19.96 0.87
N LEU A 87 -17.78 -18.70 0.40
CA LEU A 87 -16.57 -17.88 0.28
C LEU A 87 -15.85 -17.70 1.63
N GLU A 88 -16.60 -17.50 2.69
CA GLU A 88 -16.02 -17.33 4.05
C GLU A 88 -15.47 -18.66 4.58
N GLN A 89 -16.18 -19.77 4.38
CA GLN A 89 -15.72 -21.12 4.75
C GLN A 89 -14.43 -21.50 4.02
N MET A 90 -14.26 -21.03 2.77
CA MET A 90 -13.02 -21.20 1.99
C MET A 90 -11.88 -20.29 2.49
N GLY A 91 -12.05 -19.53 3.59
CA GLY A 91 -11.03 -18.66 4.16
C GLY A 91 -10.89 -17.30 3.48
N ASN A 92 -11.84 -16.87 2.64
CA ASN A 92 -11.79 -15.53 2.07
C ASN A 92 -12.06 -14.47 3.14
N SER A 93 -11.31 -13.38 3.09
CA SER A 93 -11.56 -12.23 3.95
C SER A 93 -12.93 -11.58 3.64
N ILE A 94 -13.52 -10.91 4.63
CA ILE A 94 -14.77 -10.14 4.45
C ILE A 94 -14.63 -9.12 3.30
N ALA A 95 -13.48 -8.50 3.15
CA ALA A 95 -13.21 -7.57 2.05
C ALA A 95 -13.28 -8.26 0.68
N THR A 96 -12.69 -9.46 0.54
CA THR A 96 -12.75 -10.25 -0.69
C THR A 96 -14.16 -10.72 -0.98
N ARG A 97 -14.88 -11.21 0.04
CA ARG A 97 -16.30 -11.60 -0.05
C ARG A 97 -17.16 -10.42 -0.55
N ASN A 98 -17.01 -9.25 0.06
CA ASN A 98 -17.74 -8.03 -0.33
C ASN A 98 -17.38 -7.56 -1.74
N GLN A 99 -16.12 -7.65 -2.13
CA GLN A 99 -15.69 -7.33 -3.50
C GLN A 99 -16.35 -8.25 -4.54
N ARG A 100 -16.45 -9.55 -4.24
CA ARG A 100 -17.13 -10.52 -5.13
C ARG A 100 -18.63 -10.26 -5.18
N GLN A 101 -19.26 -9.98 -4.04
CA GLN A 101 -20.66 -9.56 -4.00
C GLN A 101 -20.90 -8.30 -4.86
N ALA A 102 -20.07 -7.28 -4.74
CA ALA A 102 -20.20 -6.05 -5.52
C ALA A 102 -20.04 -6.29 -7.04
N ALA A 103 -19.15 -7.20 -7.43
CA ALA A 103 -18.97 -7.59 -8.83
C ALA A 103 -20.23 -8.28 -9.40
N LEU A 104 -20.79 -9.24 -8.66
CA LEU A 104 -22.04 -9.94 -9.03
C LEU A 104 -23.22 -8.97 -9.06
N ASN A 105 -23.34 -8.09 -8.06
CA ASN A 105 -24.37 -7.06 -8.03
C ASN A 105 -24.30 -6.15 -9.27
N SER A 106 -23.08 -5.80 -9.73
CA SER A 106 -22.90 -5.02 -10.95
C SER A 106 -23.39 -5.79 -12.20
N TYR A 107 -23.12 -7.09 -12.24
CA TYR A 107 -23.60 -7.96 -13.33
C TYR A 107 -25.11 -8.09 -13.31
N PHE A 108 -25.72 -8.38 -12.18
CA PHE A 108 -27.17 -8.53 -12.03
C PHE A 108 -27.92 -7.22 -12.35
N LYS A 109 -27.39 -6.07 -11.93
CA LYS A 109 -27.94 -4.75 -12.34
C LYS A 109 -27.88 -4.54 -13.84
N TYR A 110 -26.79 -4.96 -14.48
CA TYR A 110 -26.67 -4.89 -15.93
C TYR A 110 -27.74 -5.76 -16.62
N VAL A 111 -27.96 -6.98 -16.13
CA VAL A 111 -28.98 -7.91 -16.67
C VAL A 111 -30.39 -7.38 -16.43
N ALA A 112 -30.70 -6.85 -15.24
CA ALA A 112 -31.99 -6.24 -14.90
C ALA A 112 -32.39 -5.09 -15.84
N ASN A 113 -31.41 -4.37 -16.41
CA ASN A 113 -31.67 -3.32 -17.39
C ASN A 113 -32.00 -3.89 -18.80
N ARG A 114 -31.68 -5.14 -19.07
CA ARG A 114 -31.87 -5.81 -20.35
C ARG A 114 -33.02 -6.81 -20.36
N LEU A 115 -33.36 -7.30 -19.16
CA LEU A 115 -34.50 -8.19 -18.90
C LEU A 115 -35.41 -7.53 -17.85
N PRO A 116 -36.28 -6.59 -18.25
CA PRO A 116 -37.12 -5.82 -17.32
C PRO A 116 -38.03 -6.69 -16.46
N GLU A 117 -38.43 -7.87 -16.97
CA GLU A 117 -39.23 -8.89 -16.27
C GLU A 117 -38.53 -9.43 -15.02
N LEU A 118 -37.19 -9.45 -14.98
CA LEU A 118 -36.40 -9.92 -13.85
C LEU A 118 -35.97 -8.79 -12.89
N ARG A 119 -36.42 -7.57 -13.11
CA ARG A 119 -35.96 -6.39 -12.32
C ARG A 119 -36.27 -6.53 -10.85
N ALA A 120 -37.50 -6.97 -10.50
CA ALA A 120 -37.88 -7.17 -9.10
C ALA A 120 -37.06 -8.27 -8.43
N HIS A 121 -36.82 -9.37 -9.16
CA HIS A 121 -35.99 -10.48 -8.71
C HIS A 121 -34.54 -10.03 -8.41
N PHE A 122 -33.91 -9.33 -9.32
CA PHE A 122 -32.55 -8.82 -9.11
C PHE A 122 -32.46 -7.73 -8.07
N TYR A 123 -33.53 -6.97 -7.84
CA TYR A 123 -33.56 -6.02 -6.75
C TYR A 123 -33.36 -6.71 -5.40
N GLN A 124 -34.03 -7.83 -5.15
CA GLN A 124 -33.88 -8.61 -3.93
C GLN A 124 -32.44 -9.12 -3.74
N LEU A 125 -31.86 -9.72 -4.78
CA LEU A 125 -30.47 -10.23 -4.75
C LEU A 125 -29.44 -9.10 -4.50
N THR A 126 -29.57 -7.98 -5.18
CA THR A 126 -28.59 -6.88 -5.10
C THR A 126 -28.77 -5.97 -3.87
N SER A 127 -29.88 -6.09 -3.15
CA SER A 127 -30.16 -5.36 -1.92
C SER A 127 -29.51 -5.99 -0.68
N GLN A 128 -28.92 -7.17 -0.80
CA GLN A 128 -28.23 -7.83 0.32
C GLN A 128 -27.09 -6.92 0.85
N PRO A 129 -27.05 -6.65 2.16
CA PRO A 129 -26.07 -5.75 2.73
C PRO A 129 -24.65 -6.30 2.63
N LEU A 130 -23.69 -5.41 2.48
CA LEU A 130 -22.28 -5.77 2.63
C LEU A 130 -21.98 -6.07 4.10
N LYS A 131 -21.21 -7.12 4.36
CA LYS A 131 -20.79 -7.48 5.71
C LYS A 131 -19.80 -6.44 6.24
N LYS A 132 -20.00 -5.96 7.45
CA LYS A 132 -19.05 -5.01 8.09
C LYS A 132 -17.73 -5.73 8.35
N ALA A 133 -16.65 -5.21 7.78
CA ALA A 133 -15.31 -5.65 8.11
C ALA A 133 -14.79 -4.85 9.32
N ALA A 134 -14.08 -5.51 10.23
CA ALA A 134 -13.33 -4.77 11.24
C ALA A 134 -12.32 -3.83 10.57
N PRO A 135 -12.11 -2.61 11.08
CA PRO A 135 -11.07 -1.74 10.59
C PRO A 135 -9.73 -2.47 10.62
N LYS A 136 -9.07 -2.52 9.47
CA LYS A 136 -7.74 -3.11 9.40
C LYS A 136 -6.74 -2.10 9.94
N GLU A 137 -5.96 -2.51 10.93
CA GLU A 137 -4.85 -1.70 11.42
C GLU A 137 -3.87 -1.41 10.28
N ILE A 138 -3.44 -0.14 10.17
CA ILE A 138 -2.49 0.27 9.15
C ILE A 138 -1.10 -0.13 9.62
N SER A 139 -0.54 -1.14 8.97
CA SER A 139 0.85 -1.52 9.18
C SER A 139 1.77 -0.60 8.39
N TYR A 140 2.73 0.02 9.06
CA TYR A 140 3.72 0.93 8.48
C TYR A 140 5.06 0.81 9.22
N VAL A 141 6.11 1.35 8.64
CA VAL A 141 7.45 1.39 9.23
C VAL A 141 7.66 2.78 9.80
N LYS A 142 8.00 2.87 11.08
CA LYS A 142 8.32 4.13 11.76
C LYS A 142 9.63 4.73 11.25
N ALA A 143 9.89 5.98 11.56
CA ALA A 143 11.05 6.72 11.05
C ALA A 143 12.39 6.01 11.33
N GLU A 144 12.56 5.46 12.54
CA GLU A 144 13.76 4.73 12.93
C GLU A 144 13.95 3.45 12.10
N GLY A 145 12.87 2.68 11.92
CA GLY A 145 12.87 1.48 11.06
C GLY A 145 13.15 1.83 9.60
N LEU A 146 12.61 2.95 9.09
CA LEU A 146 12.90 3.44 7.74
C LEU A 146 14.38 3.82 7.58
N ALA A 147 14.99 4.49 8.56
CA ALA A 147 16.40 4.84 8.52
C ALA A 147 17.27 3.56 8.39
N ILE A 148 16.97 2.53 9.17
CA ILE A 148 17.67 1.24 9.09
C ILE A 148 17.43 0.58 7.73
N LEU A 149 16.17 0.47 7.30
CA LEU A 149 15.82 -0.17 6.03
C LEU A 149 16.55 0.47 4.84
N LEU A 150 16.57 1.81 4.79
CA LEU A 150 17.18 2.57 3.70
C LEU A 150 18.72 2.58 3.76
N SER A 151 19.35 2.17 4.86
CA SER A 151 20.80 2.01 4.97
C SER A 151 21.29 0.64 4.48
N ILE A 152 20.41 -0.34 4.30
CA ILE A 152 20.79 -1.72 3.92
C ILE A 152 21.33 -1.84 2.50
N PRO A 153 20.76 -1.16 1.47
CA PRO A 153 21.23 -1.32 0.09
C PRO A 153 22.71 -0.96 -0.07
N ASP A 154 23.46 -1.84 -0.73
CA ASP A 154 24.90 -1.65 -1.00
C ASP A 154 25.10 -0.57 -2.08
N GLN A 155 25.38 0.64 -1.64
CA GLN A 155 25.58 1.80 -2.52
C GLN A 155 26.90 1.77 -3.32
N SER A 156 27.72 0.75 -3.16
CA SER A 156 28.87 0.53 -4.03
C SER A 156 28.45 -0.14 -5.38
N LYS A 157 27.21 -0.63 -5.47
CA LYS A 157 26.66 -1.33 -6.63
C LYS A 157 25.50 -0.56 -7.24
N LEU A 158 25.44 -0.55 -8.57
CA LEU A 158 24.33 0.09 -9.31
C LEU A 158 22.96 -0.41 -8.84
N ILE A 159 22.81 -1.72 -8.65
CA ILE A 159 21.55 -2.33 -8.16
C ILE A 159 21.16 -1.74 -6.80
N GLY A 160 22.11 -1.63 -5.86
CA GLY A 160 21.83 -1.09 -4.53
C GLY A 160 21.46 0.40 -4.55
N ILE A 161 22.14 1.21 -5.38
CA ILE A 161 21.79 2.64 -5.54
C ILE A 161 20.39 2.78 -6.16
N ARG A 162 20.07 1.97 -7.19
CA ARG A 162 18.76 1.93 -7.83
C ARG A 162 17.66 1.57 -6.84
N ASP A 163 17.85 0.48 -6.12
CA ASP A 163 16.86 -0.05 -5.18
C ASP A 163 16.63 0.91 -4.01
N LEU A 164 17.70 1.58 -3.53
CA LEU A 164 17.60 2.68 -2.57
C LEU A 164 16.74 3.82 -3.13
N ALA A 165 17.00 4.28 -4.35
CA ALA A 165 16.24 5.35 -4.97
C ALA A 165 14.75 5.00 -5.09
N MET A 166 14.42 3.75 -5.50
CA MET A 166 13.05 3.26 -5.56
C MET A 166 12.37 3.25 -4.18
N MET A 167 13.04 2.72 -3.14
CA MET A 167 12.48 2.66 -1.79
C MET A 167 12.30 4.05 -1.19
N VAL A 168 13.26 4.96 -1.39
CA VAL A 168 13.16 6.35 -0.93
C VAL A 168 11.95 7.05 -1.54
N LEU A 169 11.72 6.92 -2.85
CA LEU A 169 10.54 7.52 -3.49
C LEU A 169 9.22 6.95 -2.93
N MET A 170 9.16 5.66 -2.64
CA MET A 170 7.98 5.07 -2.02
C MET A 170 7.77 5.53 -0.57
N ALA A 171 8.85 5.65 0.21
CA ALA A 171 8.79 5.97 1.63
C ALA A 171 8.66 7.47 1.94
N THR A 172 9.00 8.36 0.99
CA THR A 172 8.96 9.82 1.19
C THR A 172 7.79 10.49 0.50
N ILE A 173 7.61 10.24 -0.81
CA ILE A 173 6.50 10.84 -1.58
C ILE A 173 5.37 9.86 -1.83
N GLY A 174 5.46 8.66 -1.29
CA GLY A 174 4.38 7.69 -1.24
C GLY A 174 3.94 7.17 -2.61
N LEU A 175 4.85 6.94 -3.55
CA LEU A 175 4.52 6.40 -4.87
C LEU A 175 3.84 5.04 -4.79
N ARG A 176 2.79 4.86 -5.61
CA ARG A 176 2.28 3.50 -5.88
C ARG A 176 3.29 2.74 -6.75
N VAL A 177 3.38 1.42 -6.57
CA VAL A 177 4.26 0.58 -7.41
C VAL A 177 4.03 0.81 -8.91
N SER A 178 2.76 0.97 -9.33
CA SER A 178 2.45 1.22 -10.74
C SER A 178 2.92 2.59 -11.24
N GLU A 179 2.95 3.59 -10.37
CA GLU A 179 3.51 4.91 -10.66
C GLU A 179 5.03 4.80 -10.75
N LEU A 180 5.68 4.24 -9.73
CA LEU A 180 7.14 4.07 -9.66
C LEU A 180 7.74 3.41 -10.91
N ILE A 181 7.20 2.25 -11.31
CA ILE A 181 7.72 1.49 -12.47
C ILE A 181 7.41 2.14 -13.83
N SER A 182 6.65 3.22 -13.85
CA SER A 182 6.26 3.92 -15.08
C SER A 182 6.89 5.29 -15.24
N ILE A 183 7.64 5.75 -14.23
CA ILE A 183 8.33 7.04 -14.29
C ILE A 183 9.35 7.02 -15.42
N ARG A 184 9.41 8.13 -16.15
CA ARG A 184 10.34 8.37 -17.23
C ARG A 184 11.29 9.52 -16.87
N LEU A 185 12.39 9.64 -17.57
CA LEU A 185 13.35 10.74 -17.33
C LEU A 185 12.72 12.11 -17.54
N GLN A 186 11.81 12.24 -18.51
CA GLN A 186 11.06 13.49 -18.76
C GLN A 186 10.14 13.92 -17.62
N ASP A 187 9.80 13.01 -16.71
CA ASP A 187 8.93 13.31 -15.57
C ASP A 187 9.71 13.97 -14.42
N LEU A 188 11.05 14.00 -14.53
CA LEU A 188 11.94 14.64 -13.54
C LEU A 188 12.28 16.07 -13.98
N ASN A 189 12.16 17.01 -13.04
CA ASN A 189 12.67 18.37 -13.18
C ASN A 189 13.65 18.65 -12.05
N PHE A 190 14.92 18.91 -12.41
CA PHE A 190 15.99 19.27 -11.46
C PHE A 190 16.21 20.79 -11.36
N GLU A 191 15.44 21.60 -12.08
CA GLU A 191 15.40 23.04 -11.83
C GLU A 191 14.71 23.32 -10.50
N THR A 192 15.19 24.33 -9.80
CA THR A 192 14.67 24.67 -8.47
C THR A 192 13.30 25.37 -8.58
N PRO A 193 12.23 24.87 -7.95
CA PRO A 193 12.21 23.70 -7.05
C PRO A 193 12.19 22.37 -7.81
N CYS A 194 13.12 21.47 -7.44
CA CYS A 194 13.19 20.14 -8.03
C CYS A 194 11.86 19.37 -7.80
N SER A 195 11.39 18.67 -8.82
CA SER A 195 10.07 18.04 -8.77
C SER A 195 9.97 16.82 -9.66
N ILE A 196 8.96 16.01 -9.40
CA ILE A 196 8.58 14.85 -10.21
C ILE A 196 7.11 14.93 -10.61
N SER A 197 6.81 14.72 -11.89
CA SER A 197 5.46 14.54 -12.42
C SER A 197 5.04 13.07 -12.33
N ILE A 198 3.89 12.81 -11.72
CA ILE A 198 3.39 11.46 -11.47
C ILE A 198 2.07 11.28 -12.20
N HIS A 199 2.06 10.35 -13.15
CA HIS A 199 0.87 10.00 -13.92
C HIS A 199 0.06 8.92 -13.19
N GLY A 200 -1.12 9.28 -12.71
CA GLY A 200 -2.04 8.42 -11.97
C GLY A 200 -3.10 7.75 -12.85
N LYS A 201 -4.04 7.06 -12.21
CA LYS A 201 -5.19 6.42 -12.87
C LYS A 201 -6.13 7.49 -13.46
N GLY A 202 -6.60 7.29 -14.70
CA GLY A 202 -7.57 8.18 -15.35
C GLY A 202 -6.98 9.50 -15.82
N SER A 203 -5.73 9.49 -16.30
CA SER A 203 -5.01 10.69 -16.80
C SER A 203 -4.86 11.81 -15.78
N LYS A 204 -5.03 11.50 -14.49
CA LYS A 204 -4.72 12.46 -13.42
C LYS A 204 -3.22 12.55 -13.26
N GLU A 205 -2.71 13.77 -13.33
CA GLU A 205 -1.31 14.09 -13.10
C GLU A 205 -1.17 14.89 -11.80
N ARG A 206 -0.11 14.63 -11.05
CA ARG A 206 0.30 15.46 -9.93
C ARG A 206 1.79 15.72 -9.97
N LYS A 207 2.17 16.95 -9.67
CA LYS A 207 3.57 17.37 -9.52
C LYS A 207 3.90 17.41 -8.04
N VAL A 208 5.00 16.76 -7.65
CA VAL A 208 5.45 16.70 -6.25
C VAL A 208 6.87 17.26 -6.19
N ASN A 209 7.10 18.25 -5.31
CA ASN A 209 8.43 18.76 -5.05
C ASN A 209 9.24 17.74 -4.27
N LEU A 210 10.51 17.58 -4.65
CA LEU A 210 11.42 16.61 -4.06
C LEU A 210 12.28 17.27 -2.99
N PRO A 211 12.40 16.68 -1.79
CA PRO A 211 13.41 17.11 -0.80
C PRO A 211 14.83 16.95 -1.34
N ASP A 212 15.75 17.82 -0.93
CA ASP A 212 17.13 17.85 -1.43
C ASP A 212 17.86 16.51 -1.30
N ARG A 213 17.65 15.79 -0.20
CA ARG A 213 18.23 14.46 0.00
C ARG A 213 17.71 13.43 -1.02
N VAL A 214 16.43 13.50 -1.39
CA VAL A 214 15.84 12.64 -2.44
C VAL A 214 16.46 12.98 -3.80
N VAL A 215 16.62 14.27 -4.08
CA VAL A 215 17.30 14.77 -5.29
C VAL A 215 18.74 14.25 -5.37
N SER A 216 19.49 14.30 -4.26
CA SER A 216 20.87 13.80 -4.19
C SER A 216 20.96 12.28 -4.48
N ILE A 217 20.03 11.48 -3.92
CA ILE A 217 19.97 10.02 -4.16
C ILE A 217 19.63 9.73 -5.62
N LEU A 218 18.64 10.43 -6.19
CA LEU A 218 18.29 10.29 -7.60
C LEU A 218 19.43 10.68 -8.52
N SER A 219 20.12 11.79 -8.24
CA SER A 219 21.29 12.25 -9.00
C SER A 219 22.44 11.24 -8.95
N SER A 220 22.64 10.59 -7.80
CA SER A 220 23.63 9.52 -7.66
C SER A 220 23.25 8.29 -8.48
N TYR A 221 21.96 7.94 -8.48
CA TYR A 221 21.47 6.84 -9.32
C TYR A 221 21.62 7.15 -10.81
N LEU A 222 21.19 8.35 -11.25
CA LEU A 222 21.30 8.75 -12.67
C LEU A 222 22.74 8.70 -13.17
N ARG A 223 23.69 9.20 -12.37
CA ARG A 223 25.13 9.11 -12.70
C ARG A 223 25.64 7.69 -12.76
N ALA A 224 25.28 6.85 -11.78
CA ALA A 224 25.73 5.47 -11.73
C ALA A 224 25.13 4.62 -12.87
N ALA A 225 23.94 4.96 -13.34
CA ALA A 225 23.24 4.27 -14.42
C ALA A 225 23.54 4.86 -15.83
N ASP A 226 24.40 5.88 -15.92
CA ASP A 226 24.69 6.64 -17.16
C ASP A 226 23.42 7.16 -17.84
N LEU A 227 22.45 7.62 -17.05
CA LEU A 227 21.20 8.21 -17.50
C LEU A 227 21.33 9.73 -17.54
N SER A 228 21.22 10.33 -18.75
CA SER A 228 21.21 11.79 -18.94
C SER A 228 19.81 12.27 -19.24
N LEU A 229 19.40 13.38 -18.60
CA LEU A 229 18.12 14.03 -18.87
C LEU A 229 18.03 14.63 -20.29
N ASP A 230 19.17 14.88 -20.93
CA ASP A 230 19.23 15.40 -22.31
C ASP A 230 18.99 14.31 -23.35
N ARG A 231 19.02 13.02 -22.95
CA ARG A 231 18.65 11.90 -23.80
C ARG A 231 17.13 11.80 -23.92
N ASN A 232 16.65 11.05 -24.92
CA ASN A 232 15.24 10.83 -25.19
C ASN A 232 14.43 10.63 -23.87
N GLY A 233 13.63 11.63 -23.51
CA GLY A 233 12.86 11.66 -22.25
C GLY A 233 11.88 10.50 -22.05
N SER A 234 11.62 9.70 -23.10
CA SER A 234 10.77 8.51 -23.04
C SER A 234 11.40 7.32 -22.29
N ILE A 235 12.70 7.39 -21.94
CA ILE A 235 13.41 6.32 -21.23
C ILE A 235 12.83 6.17 -19.82
N LEU A 236 12.62 4.92 -19.39
CA LEU A 236 12.18 4.63 -18.02
C LEU A 236 13.27 5.02 -17.02
N LEU A 237 12.86 5.67 -15.93
CA LEU A 237 13.77 5.98 -14.83
C LEU A 237 14.35 4.70 -14.20
N PHE A 238 13.50 3.68 -14.01
CA PHE A 238 13.89 2.40 -13.43
C PHE A 238 13.60 1.25 -14.38
N SER A 239 14.63 0.52 -14.75
CA SER A 239 14.57 -0.68 -15.57
C SER A 239 15.51 -1.77 -15.02
N ASN A 240 15.35 -3.00 -15.50
CA ASN A 240 16.32 -4.04 -15.26
C ASN A 240 17.58 -3.83 -16.14
N GLU A 241 18.58 -4.70 -16.01
CA GLU A 241 19.84 -4.62 -16.78
C GLU A 241 19.64 -4.69 -18.30
N GLN A 242 18.54 -5.28 -18.76
CA GLN A 242 18.17 -5.34 -20.18
C GLN A 242 17.32 -4.13 -20.63
N GLY A 243 17.13 -3.11 -19.79
CA GLY A 243 16.28 -1.96 -20.10
C GLY A 243 14.78 -2.24 -20.04
N VAL A 244 14.37 -3.43 -19.57
CA VAL A 244 12.97 -3.85 -19.51
C VAL A 244 12.30 -3.30 -18.24
N LYS A 245 11.06 -2.83 -18.40
CA LYS A 245 10.22 -2.34 -17.31
C LYS A 245 10.00 -3.40 -16.23
N PHE A 246 10.15 -3.01 -14.96
CA PHE A 246 9.82 -3.87 -13.84
C PHE A 246 8.33 -4.21 -13.81
N CYS A 247 7.99 -5.41 -13.34
CA CYS A 247 6.64 -5.77 -12.95
C CYS A 247 6.45 -5.53 -11.44
N ARG A 248 5.18 -5.57 -10.98
CA ARG A 248 4.87 -5.36 -9.55
C ARG A 248 5.52 -6.39 -8.64
N GLN A 249 5.63 -7.63 -9.11
CA GLN A 249 6.25 -8.71 -8.33
C GLN A 249 7.73 -8.45 -8.08
N ASN A 250 8.47 -7.91 -9.07
CA ASN A 250 9.86 -7.55 -8.88
C ASN A 250 10.03 -6.55 -7.72
N ILE A 251 9.19 -5.51 -7.67
CA ILE A 251 9.25 -4.51 -6.59
C ILE A 251 8.83 -5.10 -5.24
N ASN A 252 7.83 -5.99 -5.22
CA ASN A 252 7.44 -6.69 -3.99
C ASN A 252 8.61 -7.54 -3.46
N HIS A 253 9.26 -8.32 -4.32
CA HIS A 253 10.41 -9.16 -3.94
C HIS A 253 11.59 -8.32 -3.46
N MET A 254 11.88 -7.21 -4.15
CA MET A 254 12.93 -6.28 -3.75
C MET A 254 12.67 -5.73 -2.33
N VAL A 255 11.50 -5.18 -2.07
CA VAL A 255 11.15 -4.60 -0.76
C VAL A 255 11.16 -5.66 0.33
N GLU A 256 10.63 -6.86 0.07
CA GLU A 256 10.64 -7.96 1.03
C GLU A 256 12.06 -8.46 1.32
N HIS A 257 12.92 -8.52 0.31
CA HIS A 257 14.33 -8.88 0.46
C HIS A 257 15.06 -7.90 1.40
N TYR A 258 14.94 -6.59 1.16
CA TYR A 258 15.54 -5.59 2.04
C TYR A 258 14.89 -5.56 3.43
N GLY A 259 13.60 -5.84 3.53
CA GLY A 259 12.92 -6.03 4.82
C GLY A 259 13.50 -7.19 5.62
N LYS A 260 13.81 -8.32 4.95
CA LYS A 260 14.48 -9.46 5.59
C LYS A 260 15.88 -9.10 6.09
N LEU A 261 16.70 -8.48 5.24
CA LEU A 261 18.05 -8.04 5.62
C LEU A 261 18.03 -7.02 6.76
N ALA A 262 17.05 -6.10 6.77
CA ALA A 262 16.89 -5.14 7.86
C ALA A 262 16.53 -5.84 9.19
N ARG A 263 15.67 -6.86 9.17
CA ARG A 263 15.37 -7.67 10.39
C ARG A 263 16.60 -8.46 10.87
N GLU A 264 17.38 -9.03 9.96
CA GLU A 264 18.66 -9.68 10.30
C GLU A 264 19.62 -8.68 10.93
N TYR A 265 19.70 -7.46 10.41
CA TYR A 265 20.50 -6.37 11.00
C TYR A 265 20.03 -6.04 12.43
N LEU A 266 18.71 -5.89 12.64
CA LEU A 266 18.14 -5.64 13.96
C LEU A 266 18.51 -6.75 14.96
N ALA A 267 18.40 -8.01 14.56
CA ALA A 267 18.73 -9.16 15.40
C ALA A 267 20.22 -9.19 15.80
N ILE A 268 21.12 -8.94 14.83
CA ILE A 268 22.58 -8.92 15.08
C ILE A 268 22.98 -7.80 16.06
N HIS A 269 22.27 -6.66 16.01
CA HIS A 269 22.59 -5.49 16.82
C HIS A 269 21.73 -5.37 18.08
N ASN A 270 20.93 -6.39 18.40
CA ASN A 270 20.00 -6.43 19.53
C ASN A 270 19.05 -5.19 19.58
N LEU A 271 18.57 -4.76 18.40
CA LEU A 271 17.61 -3.67 18.27
C LEU A 271 16.18 -4.22 18.29
N ASP A 272 15.20 -3.33 18.55
CA ASP A 272 13.79 -3.71 18.60
C ASP A 272 13.31 -4.30 17.26
N SER A 273 12.92 -5.57 17.28
CA SER A 273 12.39 -6.28 16.11
C SER A 273 11.08 -5.68 15.57
N ALA A 274 10.33 -4.95 16.40
CA ALA A 274 9.08 -4.29 15.99
C ALA A 274 9.31 -3.10 15.03
N LEU A 275 10.54 -2.61 14.87
CA LEU A 275 10.87 -1.54 13.93
C LEU A 275 10.61 -1.91 12.47
N ILE A 276 10.74 -3.19 12.12
CA ILE A 276 10.48 -3.69 10.76
C ILE A 276 9.44 -4.81 10.82
N PRO A 277 8.26 -4.65 10.18
CA PRO A 277 7.23 -5.68 10.13
C PRO A 277 7.77 -7.02 9.61
N GLU A 278 7.21 -8.15 10.10
CA GLU A 278 7.60 -9.49 9.68
C GLU A 278 7.54 -9.66 8.15
N ARG A 279 6.52 -9.10 7.53
CA ARG A 279 6.38 -9.04 6.08
C ARG A 279 6.31 -7.59 5.63
N LEU A 280 7.34 -7.13 4.93
CA LEU A 280 7.39 -5.78 4.38
C LEU A 280 6.87 -5.76 2.94
N THR A 281 6.03 -4.76 2.63
CA THR A 281 5.47 -4.59 1.28
C THR A 281 5.64 -3.14 0.80
N PRO A 282 5.67 -2.90 -0.53
CA PRO A 282 5.73 -1.54 -1.07
C PRO A 282 4.57 -0.65 -0.58
N HIS A 283 3.42 -1.25 -0.31
CA HIS A 283 2.27 -0.49 0.18
C HIS A 283 2.48 0.02 1.61
N MET A 284 3.20 -0.75 2.44
CA MET A 284 3.61 -0.30 3.78
C MET A 284 4.58 0.88 3.72
N LEU A 285 5.51 0.94 2.74
CA LEU A 285 6.37 2.11 2.55
C LEU A 285 5.55 3.36 2.20
N ARG A 286 4.52 3.21 1.37
CA ARG A 286 3.59 4.30 1.10
C ARG A 286 2.75 4.69 2.33
N HIS A 287 2.35 3.72 3.16
CA HIS A 287 1.69 4.01 4.45
C HIS A 287 2.63 4.77 5.38
N SER A 288 3.92 4.39 5.40
CA SER A 288 4.94 5.11 6.17
C SER A 288 5.08 6.56 5.72
N ALA A 289 5.08 6.82 4.40
CA ALA A 289 5.08 8.18 3.89
C ALA A 289 3.85 8.98 4.38
N ALA A 290 2.65 8.38 4.33
CA ALA A 290 1.43 9.01 4.80
C ALA A 290 1.50 9.34 6.30
N MET A 291 1.88 8.37 7.13
CA MET A 291 1.94 8.52 8.59
C MET A 291 3.00 9.56 8.99
N ASN A 292 4.17 9.55 8.35
CA ASN A 292 5.23 10.52 8.63
C ASN A 292 4.83 11.95 8.20
N LEU A 293 4.11 12.11 7.09
CA LEU A 293 3.59 13.41 6.66
C LEU A 293 2.54 13.94 7.63
N ILE A 294 1.62 13.11 8.11
CA ILE A 294 0.59 13.51 9.08
C ILE A 294 1.21 13.86 10.44
N ALA A 295 2.28 13.17 10.82
CA ALA A 295 3.02 13.49 12.05
C ALA A 295 3.66 14.92 12.02
N LEU A 296 3.82 15.49 10.83
CA LEU A 296 4.26 16.88 10.67
C LEU A 296 3.05 17.81 10.85
N SER A 297 2.92 18.42 12.02
CA SER A 297 1.80 19.32 12.37
C SER A 297 1.63 20.53 11.44
N SER A 298 2.63 20.81 10.60
CA SER A 298 2.61 21.90 9.62
C SER A 298 1.93 21.55 8.29
N ILE A 299 1.53 20.30 8.07
CA ILE A 299 0.95 19.82 6.81
C ILE A 299 -0.54 19.47 7.03
N SER A 300 -1.43 20.06 6.23
CA SER A 300 -2.87 19.74 6.31
C SER A 300 -3.20 18.39 5.66
N LEU A 301 -4.33 17.79 6.03
CA LEU A 301 -4.80 16.52 5.43
C LEU A 301 -5.02 16.65 3.93
N GLU A 302 -5.47 17.82 3.44
CA GLU A 302 -5.63 18.10 2.02
C GLU A 302 -4.27 18.10 1.29
N GLN A 303 -3.24 18.66 1.91
CA GLN A 303 -1.89 18.63 1.36
C GLN A 303 -1.34 17.20 1.31
N VAL A 304 -1.56 16.39 2.34
CA VAL A 304 -1.21 14.97 2.35
C VAL A 304 -1.97 14.23 1.25
N GLN A 305 -3.26 14.51 1.07
CA GLN A 305 -4.08 13.94 0.00
C GLN A 305 -3.49 14.24 -1.37
N LEU A 306 -3.14 15.49 -1.63
CA LEU A 306 -2.54 15.93 -2.90
C LEU A 306 -1.18 15.28 -3.15
N MET A 307 -0.28 15.31 -2.16
CA MET A 307 1.06 14.73 -2.29
C MET A 307 1.01 13.22 -2.59
N LEU A 308 0.15 12.49 -1.89
CA LEU A 308 0.01 11.05 -2.08
C LEU A 308 -0.89 10.68 -3.28
N GLY A 309 -1.65 11.63 -3.84
CA GLY A 309 -2.63 11.36 -4.89
C GLY A 309 -3.71 10.37 -4.41
N LEU A 310 -4.32 10.65 -3.26
CA LEU A 310 -5.45 9.89 -2.75
C LEU A 310 -6.73 10.37 -3.43
N GLU A 311 -7.62 9.42 -3.77
CA GLU A 311 -8.82 9.72 -4.56
C GLU A 311 -9.87 10.50 -3.75
N SER A 312 -9.84 10.39 -2.43
CA SER A 312 -10.79 11.07 -1.54
C SER A 312 -10.15 11.48 -0.22
N LEU A 313 -10.72 12.50 0.40
CA LEU A 313 -10.35 12.93 1.76
C LEU A 313 -10.60 11.81 2.78
N GLN A 314 -11.66 11.02 2.61
CA GLN A 314 -11.93 9.84 3.45
C GLN A 314 -10.77 8.83 3.47
N ALA A 315 -10.07 8.65 2.35
CA ALA A 315 -8.87 7.81 2.31
C ALA A 315 -7.71 8.41 3.12
N THR A 316 -7.66 9.74 3.28
CA THR A 316 -6.66 10.44 4.11
C THR A 316 -7.04 10.39 5.59
N GLU A 317 -8.32 10.51 5.92
CA GLU A 317 -8.83 10.40 7.29
C GLU A 317 -8.51 9.06 7.95
N ILE A 318 -8.41 7.98 7.18
CA ILE A 318 -7.99 6.67 7.69
C ILE A 318 -6.60 6.74 8.33
N TYR A 319 -5.67 7.47 7.69
CA TYR A 319 -4.33 7.67 8.25
C TYR A 319 -4.34 8.62 9.45
N ALA A 320 -5.14 9.69 9.42
CA ALA A 320 -5.28 10.62 10.54
C ALA A 320 -5.79 9.89 11.80
N LYS A 321 -6.84 9.08 11.65
CA LYS A 321 -7.37 8.24 12.75
C LYS A 321 -6.36 7.22 13.26
N ALA A 322 -5.58 6.62 12.36
CA ALA A 322 -4.53 5.67 12.75
C ALA A 322 -3.39 6.38 13.51
N TYR A 323 -3.04 7.61 13.12
CA TYR A 323 -2.05 8.41 13.82
C TYR A 323 -2.53 8.79 15.22
N GLU A 324 -3.76 9.31 15.34
CA GLU A 324 -4.38 9.66 16.63
C GLU A 324 -4.44 8.45 17.58
N ALA A 325 -4.84 7.28 17.07
CA ALA A 325 -4.87 6.03 17.86
C ALA A 325 -3.46 5.64 18.36
N SER A 326 -2.44 5.77 17.49
CA SER A 326 -1.05 5.50 17.85
C SER A 326 -0.54 6.47 18.91
N GLU A 327 -0.88 7.76 18.80
CA GLU A 327 -0.51 8.79 19.79
C GLU A 327 -1.20 8.55 21.14
N GLN A 328 -2.49 8.19 21.13
CA GLN A 328 -3.22 7.83 22.36
C GLN A 328 -2.63 6.60 23.05
N GLN A 329 -2.24 5.57 22.29
CA GLN A 329 -1.57 4.39 22.85
C GLN A 329 -0.21 4.76 23.47
N ALA A 330 0.56 5.63 22.82
CA ALA A 330 1.83 6.11 23.35
C ALA A 330 1.65 6.91 24.65
N ARG A 331 0.65 7.80 24.70
CA ARG A 331 0.29 8.55 25.93
C ARG A 331 -0.14 7.61 27.05
N ALA A 332 -1.02 6.63 26.77
CA ALA A 332 -1.48 5.67 27.77
C ALA A 332 -0.32 4.78 28.29
N ALA A 333 0.64 4.44 27.43
CA ALA A 333 1.86 3.74 27.86
C ALA A 333 2.74 4.63 28.78
N MET A 334 2.90 5.90 28.42
CA MET A 334 3.61 6.88 29.26
C MET A 334 2.94 7.07 30.61
N ASP A 335 1.60 7.21 30.64
CA ASP A 335 0.84 7.34 31.88
C ASP A 335 1.03 6.11 32.79
N ARG A 336 1.05 4.90 32.22
CA ARG A 336 1.36 3.68 32.99
C ARG A 336 2.77 3.68 33.56
N VAL A 337 3.76 4.15 32.81
CA VAL A 337 5.13 4.28 33.29
C VAL A 337 5.19 5.33 34.42
N VAL A 338 4.60 6.48 34.23
CA VAL A 338 4.57 7.57 35.23
C VAL A 338 3.81 7.16 36.49
N SER A 339 2.72 6.40 36.35
CA SER A 339 1.94 5.91 37.52
C SER A 339 2.70 4.89 38.37
N GLN A 340 3.74 4.24 37.83
CA GLN A 340 4.62 3.34 38.58
C GLN A 340 5.69 4.11 39.39
N PHE A 341 5.93 5.38 39.05
CA PHE A 341 6.79 6.25 39.84
C PHE A 341 5.96 6.87 40.98
N ASN A 342 6.26 6.47 42.22
CA ASN A 342 5.60 6.99 43.41
C ASN A 342 6.04 8.47 43.61
N LEU A 343 5.23 9.42 43.07
CA LEU A 343 5.48 10.85 43.16
C LEU A 343 5.45 11.40 44.60
N GLU A 344 4.91 10.64 45.58
CA GLU A 344 4.89 11.04 46.98
C GLU A 344 6.29 11.12 47.62
N SER A 345 7.29 10.44 47.07
CA SER A 345 8.65 10.54 47.54
C SER A 345 9.38 11.85 47.17
N TRP A 346 8.84 12.57 46.19
CA TRP A 346 9.44 13.81 45.68
C TRP A 346 8.94 15.08 46.39
N SER A 347 7.78 15.02 47.01
CA SER A 347 7.20 16.15 47.76
C SER A 347 7.83 16.33 49.16
N LYS A 348 8.53 15.32 49.66
CA LYS A 348 9.18 15.37 50.99
C LYS A 348 10.66 15.81 51.02
N THR A 349 11.27 16.00 49.86
CA THR A 349 12.67 16.47 49.74
C THR A 349 12.81 17.96 49.37
N GLY A 350 11.69 18.70 49.30
CA GLY A 350 11.65 20.11 48.87
C GLY A 350 11.66 21.17 49.99
N GLU A 351 11.75 20.78 51.26
CA GLU A 351 11.87 21.73 52.38
C GLU A 351 13.20 21.56 53.09
N GLN A 352 14.29 21.98 52.41
CA GLN A 352 15.49 22.50 53.06
C GLN A 352 16.05 23.64 52.21
N GLU A 353 15.99 24.80 52.79
CA GLU A 353 16.53 26.06 52.26
C GLU A 353 18.01 25.91 51.90
N GLY A 354 18.38 26.42 50.75
CA GLY A 354 19.76 26.54 50.33
C GLY A 354 19.86 27.37 49.04
N ASP A 355 20.26 28.62 49.16
CA ASP A 355 20.58 29.54 48.08
C ASP A 355 21.51 28.90 47.04
N GLY A 356 21.03 28.86 45.82
CA GLY A 356 21.83 28.38 44.67
C GLY A 356 20.99 28.42 43.39
N GLU A 357 21.44 29.22 42.42
CA GLU A 357 20.85 29.42 41.10
C GLU A 357 20.28 28.13 40.50
N SER A 358 18.98 28.05 40.41
CA SER A 358 18.27 26.95 39.74
C SER A 358 18.45 27.10 38.23
N LYS A 359 19.46 26.46 37.65
CA LYS A 359 19.50 26.19 36.21
C LYS A 359 18.27 25.39 35.85
N GLN A 360 17.33 26.00 35.14
CA GLN A 360 16.20 25.27 34.50
C GLN A 360 16.80 24.27 33.56
N ILE A 361 16.77 22.99 33.98
CA ILE A 361 17.12 21.85 33.11
C ILE A 361 16.08 21.81 32.01
N SER A 362 16.49 21.97 30.75
CA SER A 362 15.59 21.92 29.61
C SER A 362 14.91 20.54 29.47
N ALA A 363 13.74 20.47 28.84
CA ALA A 363 13.06 19.20 28.57
C ALA A 363 13.97 18.23 27.79
N LEU A 364 14.87 18.76 26.96
CA LEU A 364 15.88 18.00 26.21
C LEU A 364 16.93 17.34 27.13
N ASP A 365 17.39 18.07 28.16
CA ASP A 365 18.37 17.53 29.10
C ASP A 365 17.76 16.45 30.02
N ARG A 366 16.46 16.59 30.33
CA ARG A 366 15.71 15.52 31.04
C ARG A 366 15.55 14.25 30.20
N LEU A 367 15.34 14.37 28.89
CA LEU A 367 15.32 13.24 27.96
C LEU A 367 16.70 12.58 27.82
N ARG A 368 17.79 13.33 27.86
CA ARG A 368 19.17 12.80 27.86
C ARG A 368 19.49 12.00 29.12
N MET A 369 18.93 12.38 30.26
CA MET A 369 19.09 11.62 31.52
C MET A 369 18.35 10.27 31.52
N LEU A 370 17.36 10.06 30.63
CA LEU A 370 16.62 8.80 30.47
C LEU A 370 17.34 7.76 29.58
N ASN A 371 18.61 7.98 29.22
CA ASN A 371 19.44 7.06 28.43
C ASN A 371 18.89 6.73 27.02
N PHE A 372 18.02 7.57 26.45
CA PHE A 372 17.69 7.49 25.04
C PHE A 372 18.88 8.05 24.24
N LYS A 373 19.58 7.18 23.53
CA LYS A 373 20.65 7.58 22.62
C LYS A 373 20.08 8.52 21.56
N ASP A 374 20.73 9.66 21.40
CA ASP A 374 20.39 10.67 20.41
C ASP A 374 20.32 10.02 19.01
N PRO A 375 19.25 10.23 18.22
CA PRO A 375 19.16 9.72 16.84
C PRO A 375 20.33 10.14 15.95
N GLU A 376 20.96 11.31 16.20
CA GLU A 376 22.15 11.76 15.49
C GLU A 376 23.39 10.93 15.83
N GLU A 377 23.55 10.48 17.07
CA GLU A 377 24.67 9.63 17.48
C GLU A 377 24.60 8.22 16.88
N VAL A 378 23.38 7.72 16.61
CA VAL A 378 23.14 6.46 15.88
C VAL A 378 23.51 6.63 14.42
N THR A 379 23.18 7.77 13.82
CA THR A 379 23.46 8.05 12.40
C THR A 379 24.96 8.20 12.17
N ASP A 380 25.68 8.89 13.03
CA ASP A 380 27.14 9.08 12.93
C ASP A 380 27.92 7.77 13.17
N LYS A 381 27.46 6.90 14.06
CA LYS A 381 28.05 5.57 14.25
C LYS A 381 27.84 4.65 13.06
N ILE A 382 26.69 4.72 12.38
CA ILE A 382 26.41 3.96 11.15
C ILE A 382 27.32 4.42 10.02
N ILE A 383 27.54 5.72 9.88
CA ILE A 383 28.46 6.31 8.89
C ILE A 383 29.92 5.96 9.21
N GLY A 384 30.31 5.97 10.49
CA GLY A 384 31.67 5.64 10.98
C GLY A 384 32.05 4.16 10.77
N LEU A 385 31.10 3.23 10.89
CA LEU A 385 31.33 1.78 10.67
C LEU A 385 31.60 1.44 9.20
N SER A 386 31.09 2.23 8.26
CA SER A 386 31.41 2.11 6.82
C SER A 386 32.87 2.45 6.54
N ALA A 387 33.48 3.37 7.28
CA ALA A 387 34.87 3.79 7.10
C ALA A 387 35.90 2.84 7.73
N SER A 388 35.57 2.11 8.79
CA SER A 388 36.51 1.25 9.52
C SER A 388 36.78 -0.10 8.86
N LYS A 389 35.91 -0.60 7.98
CA LYS A 389 36.15 -1.86 7.23
C LYS A 389 37.17 -1.77 6.12
N LYS A 390 37.57 -0.56 5.68
CA LYS A 390 38.62 -0.36 4.66
C LYS A 390 40.05 -0.42 5.20
N ARG A 391 40.28 -0.45 6.52
CA ARG A 391 41.64 -0.47 7.12
C ARG A 391 42.14 -1.85 7.60
N ARG A 392 41.42 -2.95 7.32
CA ARG A 392 41.86 -4.32 7.70
C ARG A 392 42.16 -5.25 6.53
N LYS A 393 42.42 -4.73 5.34
CA LYS A 393 43.01 -5.47 4.22
C LYS A 393 44.03 -4.56 3.52
N ALA A 394 45.14 -4.33 4.16
CA ALA A 394 46.40 -3.92 3.60
C ALA A 394 47.50 -4.64 4.40
#